data_0458a454d9b0c812064b47f2bd442d41
#
_entry.id   0458a454d9b0c812064b47f2bd442d41
#
_cell.length_a   1.000
_cell.length_b   1.000
_cell.length_c   1.000
_cell.angle_alpha   90.00
_cell.angle_beta   90.00
_cell.angle_gamma   90.00
#
_symmetry.space_group_name_H-M   'P 1'
#
loop_
_entity.id
_entity.type
_entity.pdbx_description
1 polymer ?
#
loop_
_entity_poly.entity_id
_entity_poly.type
_entity_poly.pdbx_seq_one_letter_code
_entity_poly.pdbx_strand_id
1 'polypeptide(L)'
;MPAARSTLRVRLVAPLLLAGIVSACRSSGGPAGSLPAGSTPASGGTVPAPYVITDGQSQVTPAFADSSQWVRERLWVETEFDSDYDGQKDRVHVDVTRPGPTASGLKVPVVYETSPYFAGTDPNEDIFWPVKQELGAPPPSRTLGKGAAYNAGRTRISNSQVRTWVPRGFAVVHSESPGTGLSQGCVTIGGMNESLAPKAVIDWLNGRAKGYTTATGGTEVTATWATGKVGMTGTSFNGTLPVAVATTGVKGLEAIIPVSPNNSYYRYYRSHGLVRSPGGYLGEDVDVLYDFVQSGDTARRALCHARVRDDIMRNIDRRSGDLSDWWVQRDYIAQAKGIRAAMLTAHGFNDWNVMPSHTTIMAEAVRANGTPVQMYFHQGGHGGEPPLAMMNRWFTRYLLGVQNGVEQDPRSFVVREGASRQSPTPYAAYPHPESAPVELYPLKGGAQVGGLGLARLAGQGTETLTDEVSQSGAQLAMAAASPHRLLYALPTFTQPVHLSGTARVTIRVSSTKAAANLSVWLVELPYPAGTNGAMDPRGIVTRGWADPQNAKSLRRSAPLRAGEAVSLTFDLEPDDQIIPAGKRLGFMIFSSDKEFTLWPSAGTQLSVDLDATTLVLPVVGGTAALSRAVP
;
A
#
# COMPACT_ATOMS: atom_id res chain seq x y z
N MET A 1 16.98 -23.41 -49.90
CA MET A 1 15.73 -22.83 -49.44
C MET A 1 15.73 -22.87 -47.92
N PRO A 2 15.91 -21.76 -47.18
CA PRO A 2 15.88 -21.75 -45.73
C PRO A 2 14.46 -21.40 -45.24
N ALA A 3 14.00 -22.16 -44.26
CA ALA A 3 12.71 -22.01 -43.59
C ALA A 3 12.68 -20.75 -42.72
N ALA A 4 11.65 -19.95 -42.87
CA ALA A 4 11.38 -18.77 -42.09
C ALA A 4 10.95 -19.17 -40.65
N ARG A 5 11.68 -18.71 -39.65
CA ARG A 5 11.24 -18.73 -38.23
C ARG A 5 10.32 -17.52 -38.01
N SER A 6 9.03 -17.75 -37.82
CA SER A 6 8.11 -16.74 -37.33
C SER A 6 8.26 -16.60 -35.82
N THR A 7 8.83 -15.49 -35.37
CA THR A 7 8.81 -15.09 -33.97
C THR A 7 7.46 -14.44 -33.68
N LEU A 8 6.61 -15.15 -32.98
CA LEU A 8 5.36 -14.63 -32.44
C LEU A 8 5.70 -13.67 -31.29
N ARG A 9 5.74 -12.37 -31.56
CA ARG A 9 5.80 -11.35 -30.52
C ARG A 9 4.42 -11.21 -29.89
N VAL A 10 4.24 -11.80 -28.73
CA VAL A 10 3.11 -11.48 -27.85
C VAL A 10 3.32 -10.05 -27.36
N ARG A 11 2.56 -9.12 -27.91
CA ARG A 11 2.46 -7.76 -27.36
C ARG A 11 1.61 -7.88 -26.10
N LEU A 12 2.23 -7.91 -24.93
CA LEU A 12 1.58 -7.55 -23.69
C LEU A 12 1.28 -6.06 -23.76
N VAL A 13 0.00 -5.72 -23.89
CA VAL A 13 -0.49 -4.36 -23.70
C VAL A 13 -0.59 -4.16 -22.20
N ALA A 14 0.48 -3.66 -21.60
CA ALA A 14 0.39 -3.11 -20.26
C ALA A 14 -0.32 -1.75 -20.34
N PRO A 15 -1.36 -1.47 -19.54
CA PRO A 15 -1.92 -0.13 -19.50
C PRO A 15 -0.90 0.80 -18.83
N LEU A 16 -0.37 1.75 -19.58
CA LEU A 16 0.33 2.93 -19.07
C LEU A 16 -0.58 3.68 -18.08
N LEU A 17 -0.39 3.50 -16.80
CA LEU A 17 -1.11 4.20 -15.73
C LEU A 17 -0.17 4.93 -14.76
N LEU A 18 0.95 5.46 -15.27
CA LEU A 18 1.84 6.33 -14.49
C LEU A 18 2.13 7.68 -15.13
N ALA A 19 1.48 8.03 -16.23
CA ALA A 19 1.55 9.37 -16.80
C ALA A 19 0.13 9.87 -17.04
N GLY A 20 -0.48 10.50 -16.04
CA GLY A 20 -1.77 11.14 -16.28
C GLY A 20 -2.72 11.25 -15.11
N ILE A 21 -2.28 11.69 -13.95
CA ILE A 21 -3.20 12.35 -13.03
C ILE A 21 -3.03 13.86 -13.20
N VAL A 22 -3.39 14.33 -14.38
CA VAL A 22 -3.90 15.68 -14.61
C VAL A 22 -5.28 15.48 -15.24
N SER A 23 -6.24 15.00 -14.46
CA SER A 23 -7.65 15.06 -14.82
C SER A 23 -8.17 16.41 -14.34
N ALA A 24 -8.39 17.30 -15.29
CA ALA A 24 -9.15 18.50 -15.07
C ALA A 24 -10.60 18.11 -14.79
N CYS A 25 -11.00 18.05 -13.53
CA CYS A 25 -12.39 17.99 -13.14
C CYS A 25 -13.08 19.29 -13.54
N ARG A 26 -13.88 19.26 -14.59
CA ARG A 26 -15.00 20.19 -14.76
C ARG A 26 -16.03 19.88 -13.69
N SER A 27 -16.20 20.80 -12.77
CA SER A 27 -17.25 20.79 -11.76
C SER A 27 -18.63 20.96 -12.42
N SER A 28 -19.41 19.87 -12.49
CA SER A 28 -20.86 19.98 -12.56
C SER A 28 -21.35 19.96 -11.11
N GLY A 29 -21.87 21.09 -10.63
CA GLY A 29 -22.45 21.21 -9.31
C GLY A 29 -23.74 20.39 -9.20
N GLY A 30 -23.68 19.33 -8.39
CA GLY A 30 -24.83 18.66 -7.81
C GLY A 30 -24.90 18.96 -6.32
N PRO A 31 -26.08 18.95 -5.69
CA PRO A 31 -26.24 19.37 -4.30
C PRO A 31 -25.47 18.43 -3.36
N ALA A 32 -24.75 19.03 -2.42
CA ALA A 32 -24.03 18.33 -1.36
C ALA A 32 -25.01 17.49 -0.52
N GLY A 33 -24.79 16.17 -0.51
CA GLY A 33 -25.45 15.28 0.44
C GLY A 33 -24.99 15.64 1.86
N SER A 34 -25.94 15.97 2.71
CA SER A 34 -25.70 16.30 4.11
C SER A 34 -25.25 15.06 4.88
N LEU A 35 -24.08 15.14 5.50
CA LEU A 35 -23.68 14.22 6.57
C LEU A 35 -24.67 14.35 7.74
N PRO A 36 -24.93 13.30 8.53
CA PRO A 36 -25.88 13.39 9.64
C PRO A 36 -25.41 14.46 10.63
N ALA A 37 -26.33 15.34 11.01
CA ALA A 37 -26.12 16.40 11.98
C ALA A 37 -25.86 15.78 13.37
N GLY A 38 -24.60 15.83 13.80
CA GLY A 38 -24.16 15.41 15.12
C GLY A 38 -23.58 16.59 15.87
N SER A 39 -24.23 16.96 16.97
CA SER A 39 -23.79 17.78 18.10
C SER A 39 -23.22 19.20 17.83
N THR A 40 -23.79 20.14 18.54
CA THR A 40 -23.34 21.54 18.70
C THR A 40 -21.85 21.63 19.06
N PRO A 41 -21.06 22.48 18.40
CA PRO A 41 -19.63 22.61 18.71
C PRO A 41 -19.44 23.23 20.09
N ALA A 42 -18.63 22.59 20.94
CA ALA A 42 -18.08 23.20 22.12
C ALA A 42 -17.19 24.37 21.72
N SER A 43 -17.29 25.50 22.42
CA SER A 43 -16.50 26.72 22.22
C SER A 43 -14.99 26.43 22.40
N GLY A 44 -14.30 26.21 21.29
CA GLY A 44 -12.85 26.00 21.23
C GLY A 44 -12.13 27.29 20.82
N GLY A 45 -10.85 27.37 21.10
CA GLY A 45 -9.98 28.52 20.96
C GLY A 45 -10.15 29.35 19.68
N THR A 46 -9.95 30.65 19.78
CA THR A 46 -10.04 31.62 18.69
C THR A 46 -9.00 31.32 17.60
N VAL A 47 -9.47 30.95 16.41
CA VAL A 47 -8.63 30.87 15.20
C VAL A 47 -8.35 32.31 14.74
N PRO A 48 -7.09 32.69 14.50
CA PRO A 48 -6.78 34.06 14.10
C PRO A 48 -7.36 34.42 12.73
N ALA A 49 -7.80 35.67 12.55
CA ALA A 49 -8.13 36.18 11.21
C ALA A 49 -6.88 36.06 10.31
N PRO A 50 -7.01 35.73 9.01
CA PRO A 50 -8.21 35.73 8.19
C PRO A 50 -8.86 34.34 7.94
N TYR A 51 -8.66 33.36 8.81
CA TYR A 51 -9.30 32.04 8.64
C TYR A 51 -10.83 32.13 8.81
N VAL A 52 -11.54 31.37 7.98
CA VAL A 52 -12.97 31.12 8.11
C VAL A 52 -13.18 29.63 8.33
N ILE A 53 -13.82 29.26 9.41
CA ILE A 53 -14.13 27.87 9.75
C ILE A 53 -15.65 27.66 9.64
N THR A 54 -16.06 26.71 8.81
CA THR A 54 -17.45 26.27 8.66
C THR A 54 -17.50 24.77 8.72
N ASP A 55 -18.43 24.21 9.48
CA ASP A 55 -18.59 22.76 9.69
C ASP A 55 -17.29 22.06 10.13
N GLY A 56 -16.49 22.75 10.95
CA GLY A 56 -15.21 22.26 11.45
C GLY A 56 -14.09 22.17 10.39
N GLN A 57 -14.25 22.84 9.26
CA GLN A 57 -13.34 22.85 8.13
C GLN A 57 -12.83 24.25 7.83
N SER A 58 -11.54 24.39 7.51
CA SER A 58 -10.97 25.62 7.00
C SER A 58 -11.47 25.89 5.58
N GLN A 59 -12.07 27.06 5.36
CA GLN A 59 -12.65 27.44 4.09
C GLN A 59 -11.67 28.22 3.21
N VAL A 60 -11.92 28.21 1.90
CA VAL A 60 -11.22 29.10 0.96
C VAL A 60 -11.62 30.55 1.30
N THR A 61 -10.62 31.43 1.48
CA THR A 61 -10.87 32.85 1.77
C THR A 61 -10.19 33.75 0.73
N PRO A 62 -10.73 34.93 0.42
CA PRO A 62 -10.09 35.87 -0.51
C PRO A 62 -8.66 36.23 -0.11
N ALA A 63 -8.37 36.32 1.19
CA ALA A 63 -7.04 36.64 1.71
C ALA A 63 -5.97 35.60 1.34
N PHE A 64 -6.35 34.35 1.07
CA PHE A 64 -5.43 33.26 0.74
C PHE A 64 -5.54 32.79 -0.72
N ALA A 65 -6.66 33.07 -1.40
CA ALA A 65 -6.99 32.47 -2.69
C ALA A 65 -6.27 33.08 -3.90
N ASP A 66 -5.81 34.33 -3.80
CA ASP A 66 -5.12 34.98 -4.90
C ASP A 66 -3.72 34.37 -5.13
N SER A 67 -3.63 33.52 -6.13
CA SER A 67 -2.38 32.80 -6.45
C SER A 67 -1.25 33.70 -6.97
N SER A 68 -1.55 34.96 -7.39
CA SER A 68 -0.54 35.93 -7.79
C SER A 68 0.22 36.49 -6.59
N GLN A 69 -0.37 36.43 -5.40
CA GLN A 69 0.21 36.86 -4.13
C GLN A 69 0.94 35.76 -3.37
N TRP A 70 0.86 34.51 -3.84
CA TRP A 70 1.51 33.40 -3.14
C TRP A 70 3.03 33.54 -3.17
N VAL A 71 3.65 33.39 -2.02
CA VAL A 71 5.10 33.37 -1.88
C VAL A 71 5.62 31.98 -2.22
N ARG A 72 6.62 31.92 -3.10
CA ARG A 72 7.27 30.66 -3.51
C ARG A 72 8.75 30.76 -3.23
N GLU A 73 9.27 29.74 -2.56
CA GLU A 73 10.65 29.64 -2.14
C GLU A 73 11.23 28.30 -2.52
N ARG A 74 12.49 28.27 -2.90
CA ARG A 74 13.29 27.07 -3.12
C ARG A 74 14.47 27.10 -2.18
N LEU A 75 14.74 25.97 -1.53
CA LEU A 75 15.84 25.84 -0.59
C LEU A 75 16.29 24.39 -0.48
N TRP A 76 17.38 24.18 0.24
CA TRP A 76 17.91 22.87 0.59
C TRP A 76 18.03 22.77 2.10
N VAL A 77 17.43 21.72 2.68
CA VAL A 77 17.49 21.45 4.11
C VAL A 77 18.58 20.43 4.40
N GLU A 78 19.47 20.77 5.32
CA GLU A 78 20.55 19.92 5.78
C GLU A 78 20.00 18.82 6.69
N THR A 79 20.36 17.58 6.38
CA THR A 79 20.00 16.39 7.15
C THR A 79 21.04 16.08 8.21
N GLU A 80 20.83 15.03 8.99
CA GLU A 80 21.78 14.54 9.99
C GLU A 80 22.67 13.38 9.48
N PHE A 81 22.53 12.99 8.21
CA PHE A 81 23.22 11.86 7.60
C PHE A 81 24.01 12.26 6.35
N ASP A 82 24.94 11.40 5.96
CA ASP A 82 25.72 11.38 4.73
C ASP A 82 25.50 10.00 4.08
N SER A 83 24.59 9.90 3.12
CA SER A 83 24.21 8.62 2.51
C SER A 83 24.95 8.32 1.22
N ASP A 84 25.64 9.29 0.62
CA ASP A 84 26.51 9.10 -0.54
C ASP A 84 28.00 9.00 -0.16
N TYR A 85 28.30 9.17 1.13
CA TYR A 85 29.63 9.02 1.72
C TYR A 85 30.68 9.99 1.14
N ASP A 86 30.29 11.23 0.84
CA ASP A 86 31.20 12.28 0.38
C ASP A 86 31.86 13.06 1.53
N GLY A 87 31.53 12.73 2.78
CA GLY A 87 32.04 13.34 4.00
C GLY A 87 31.29 14.59 4.43
N GLN A 88 30.18 14.91 3.78
CA GLN A 88 29.29 16.02 4.13
C GLN A 88 27.86 15.51 4.39
N LYS A 89 27.13 16.25 5.21
CA LYS A 89 25.71 15.94 5.41
C LYS A 89 24.93 16.23 4.15
N ASP A 90 24.06 15.30 3.78
CA ASP A 90 23.18 15.46 2.62
C ASP A 90 22.20 16.61 2.83
N ARG A 91 21.93 17.36 1.76
CA ARG A 91 20.87 18.37 1.72
C ARG A 91 19.75 17.91 0.80
N VAL A 92 18.51 17.95 1.29
CA VAL A 92 17.32 17.64 0.50
C VAL A 92 16.70 18.90 -0.08
N HIS A 93 16.34 18.83 -1.36
CA HIS A 93 15.70 19.91 -2.10
C HIS A 93 14.25 20.10 -1.65
N VAL A 94 13.86 21.34 -1.37
CA VAL A 94 12.56 21.74 -0.83
C VAL A 94 11.98 22.92 -1.60
N ASP A 95 10.72 22.81 -2.00
CA ASP A 95 9.91 23.93 -2.49
C ASP A 95 8.81 24.26 -1.47
N VAL A 96 8.61 25.57 -1.24
CA VAL A 96 7.53 26.10 -0.39
C VAL A 96 6.58 26.94 -1.24
N THR A 97 5.27 26.75 -1.07
CA THR A 97 4.24 27.67 -1.56
C THR A 97 3.34 28.06 -0.39
N ARG A 98 3.28 29.34 -0.07
CA ARG A 98 2.54 29.84 1.09
C ARG A 98 1.66 31.05 0.77
N PRO A 99 0.56 31.30 1.53
CA PRO A 99 -0.33 32.44 1.30
C PRO A 99 0.40 33.79 1.41
N GLY A 100 -0.01 34.77 0.60
CA GLY A 100 0.56 36.11 0.58
C GLY A 100 0.72 36.78 1.94
N PRO A 101 -0.29 36.76 2.84
CA PRO A 101 -0.18 37.43 4.16
C PRO A 101 0.98 36.92 5.04
N THR A 102 1.56 35.76 4.73
CA THR A 102 2.73 35.25 5.44
C THR A 102 3.99 36.11 5.20
N ALA A 103 4.03 36.90 4.13
CA ALA A 103 5.09 37.88 3.88
C ALA A 103 5.02 39.06 4.86
N SER A 104 3.85 39.29 5.47
CA SER A 104 3.60 40.38 6.42
C SER A 104 3.47 39.89 7.87
N GLY A 105 3.99 38.69 8.17
CA GLY A 105 4.10 38.20 9.55
C GLY A 105 3.01 37.19 10.00
N LEU A 106 2.01 36.89 9.16
CA LEU A 106 1.07 35.82 9.47
C LEU A 106 1.84 34.48 9.50
N LYS A 107 1.65 33.72 10.58
CA LYS A 107 2.16 32.34 10.66
C LYS A 107 1.07 31.35 10.30
N VAL A 108 1.41 30.35 9.49
CA VAL A 108 0.48 29.31 9.03
C VAL A 108 1.03 27.90 9.28
N PRO A 109 0.18 26.91 9.48
CA PRO A 109 0.60 25.52 9.51
C PRO A 109 0.92 25.00 8.11
N VAL A 110 1.52 23.82 8.05
CA VAL A 110 2.07 23.25 6.82
C VAL A 110 1.35 21.94 6.47
N VAL A 111 0.98 21.79 5.20
CA VAL A 111 0.70 20.49 4.56
C VAL A 111 1.93 20.12 3.74
N TYR A 112 2.54 18.97 4.05
CA TYR A 112 3.80 18.54 3.48
C TYR A 112 3.64 17.23 2.71
N GLU A 113 4.18 17.18 1.51
CA GLU A 113 4.29 15.99 0.68
C GLU A 113 5.74 15.80 0.24
N THR A 114 6.28 14.60 0.40
CA THR A 114 7.62 14.22 -0.05
C THR A 114 7.54 13.00 -0.96
N SER A 115 8.45 12.89 -1.94
CA SER A 115 8.34 11.83 -2.96
C SER A 115 9.68 11.53 -3.62
N PRO A 116 9.93 10.25 -3.96
CA PRO A 116 11.02 9.88 -4.85
C PRO A 116 10.67 10.08 -6.34
N TYR A 117 9.39 10.33 -6.69
CA TYR A 117 8.89 10.33 -8.07
C TYR A 117 8.86 11.71 -8.74
N PHE A 118 8.99 12.80 -8.00
CA PHE A 118 8.78 14.14 -8.54
C PHE A 118 9.72 14.51 -9.69
N ALA A 119 10.91 13.91 -9.75
CA ALA A 119 11.88 14.16 -10.84
C ALA A 119 11.81 13.12 -11.98
N GLY A 120 10.80 12.24 -11.96
CA GLY A 120 10.62 11.19 -12.95
C GLY A 120 11.18 9.84 -12.49
N THR A 121 10.97 8.83 -13.34
CA THR A 121 11.34 7.43 -13.12
C THR A 121 12.11 6.88 -14.33
N ASP A 122 12.81 5.76 -14.17
CA ASP A 122 13.43 5.07 -15.30
C ASP A 122 12.33 4.53 -16.23
N PRO A 123 12.32 4.87 -17.52
CA PRO A 123 11.30 4.41 -18.45
C PRO A 123 11.52 2.99 -18.97
N ASN A 124 12.64 2.33 -18.58
CA ASN A 124 13.01 1.01 -19.10
C ASN A 124 12.28 -0.10 -18.33
N GLU A 125 11.47 -0.88 -19.03
CA GLU A 125 10.76 -2.03 -18.47
C GLU A 125 11.60 -3.32 -18.44
N ASP A 126 12.77 -3.36 -19.13
CA ASP A 126 13.64 -4.54 -19.17
C ASP A 126 14.44 -4.75 -17.87
N ILE A 127 14.23 -3.90 -16.86
CA ILE A 127 14.93 -3.96 -15.57
C ILE A 127 14.33 -4.96 -14.57
N PHE A 128 13.17 -5.54 -14.87
CA PHE A 128 12.53 -6.51 -13.98
C PHE A 128 13.28 -7.83 -13.92
N TRP A 129 13.17 -8.51 -12.77
CA TRP A 129 13.68 -9.86 -12.62
C TRP A 129 12.93 -10.85 -13.51
N PRO A 130 13.63 -11.79 -14.18
CA PRO A 130 12.94 -12.91 -14.81
C PRO A 130 12.19 -13.73 -13.77
N VAL A 131 10.91 -14.02 -14.05
CA VAL A 131 10.03 -14.75 -13.09
C VAL A 131 10.09 -16.26 -13.26
N LYS A 132 10.48 -16.75 -14.43
CA LYS A 132 10.71 -18.17 -14.66
C LYS A 132 12.03 -18.56 -14.00
N GLN A 133 11.92 -19.16 -12.82
CA GLN A 133 13.11 -19.66 -12.10
C GLN A 133 12.75 -20.94 -11.37
N GLU A 134 13.74 -21.80 -11.16
CA GLU A 134 13.58 -22.92 -10.27
C GLU A 134 13.65 -22.41 -8.82
N LEU A 135 12.58 -22.68 -8.04
CA LEU A 135 12.53 -22.24 -6.65
C LEU A 135 13.66 -22.90 -5.85
N GLY A 136 14.29 -22.11 -4.98
CA GLY A 136 15.48 -22.54 -4.23
C GLY A 136 16.80 -22.50 -5.00
N ALA A 137 16.77 -22.26 -6.33
CA ALA A 137 17.96 -21.98 -7.13
C ALA A 137 18.35 -20.48 -7.09
N PRO A 138 19.60 -20.14 -7.37
CA PRO A 138 19.98 -18.73 -7.55
C PRO A 138 19.13 -18.08 -8.65
N PRO A 139 18.67 -16.85 -8.45
CA PRO A 139 17.91 -16.15 -9.48
C PRO A 139 18.78 -15.90 -10.73
N PRO A 140 18.20 -15.88 -11.94
CA PRO A 140 18.91 -15.45 -13.14
C PRO A 140 19.33 -13.98 -13.03
N SER A 141 20.32 -13.55 -13.82
CA SER A 141 20.70 -12.14 -13.88
C SER A 141 19.58 -11.29 -14.50
N ARG A 142 19.47 -10.03 -14.07
CA ARG A 142 18.59 -9.02 -14.67
C ARG A 142 19.37 -7.88 -15.32
N THR A 143 18.74 -7.13 -16.18
CA THR A 143 19.23 -5.84 -16.65
C THR A 143 19.20 -4.83 -15.51
N LEU A 144 20.27 -4.04 -15.35
CA LEU A 144 20.32 -2.97 -14.36
C LEU A 144 19.81 -1.65 -14.96
N GLY A 145 18.98 -0.95 -14.22
CA GLY A 145 18.43 0.34 -14.61
C GLY A 145 19.49 1.46 -14.59
N LYS A 146 19.24 2.48 -15.40
CA LYS A 146 20.08 3.69 -15.45
C LYS A 146 19.50 4.84 -14.62
N GLY A 147 18.25 4.70 -14.16
CA GLY A 147 17.49 5.73 -13.49
C GLY A 147 16.91 6.78 -14.45
N ALA A 148 16.12 7.68 -13.92
CA ALA A 148 15.52 8.77 -14.67
C ALA A 148 16.59 9.79 -15.15
N ALA A 149 16.23 10.57 -16.16
CA ALA A 149 17.09 11.65 -16.65
C ALA A 149 17.27 12.73 -15.57
N TYR A 150 18.52 13.08 -15.26
CA TYR A 150 18.82 14.17 -14.34
C TYR A 150 18.61 15.53 -15.01
N ASN A 151 17.91 16.43 -14.33
CA ASN A 151 17.64 17.80 -14.82
C ASN A 151 18.03 18.85 -13.76
N ALA A 152 19.25 19.37 -13.85
CA ALA A 152 19.75 20.42 -12.96
C ALA A 152 18.98 21.76 -13.10
N GLY A 153 18.36 22.00 -14.25
CA GLY A 153 17.59 23.23 -14.54
C GLY A 153 16.14 23.21 -14.05
N ARG A 154 15.72 22.17 -13.36
CA ARG A 154 14.35 22.03 -12.86
C ARG A 154 14.00 23.15 -11.88
N THR A 155 12.88 23.84 -12.12
CA THR A 155 12.50 25.05 -11.37
C THR A 155 11.45 24.81 -10.30
N ARG A 156 10.83 23.64 -10.26
CA ARG A 156 9.77 23.29 -9.29
C ARG A 156 9.72 21.79 -9.06
N ILE A 157 9.46 21.39 -7.80
CA ILE A 157 9.27 19.99 -7.43
C ILE A 157 7.89 19.50 -7.87
N SER A 158 6.81 20.12 -7.36
CA SER A 158 5.43 19.73 -7.64
C SER A 158 4.45 20.90 -7.46
N ASN A 159 3.23 20.73 -7.99
CA ASN A 159 2.07 21.59 -7.70
C ASN A 159 0.95 20.83 -6.99
N SER A 160 1.18 19.55 -6.62
CA SER A 160 0.21 18.78 -5.84
C SER A 160 -0.17 19.51 -4.56
N GLN A 161 -1.35 19.30 -4.04
CA GLN A 161 -1.85 19.90 -2.80
C GLN A 161 -1.99 21.43 -2.77
N VAL A 162 -1.23 22.19 -3.61
CA VAL A 162 -1.15 23.64 -3.57
C VAL A 162 -2.52 24.32 -3.75
N ARG A 163 -3.28 23.91 -4.79
CA ARG A 163 -4.61 24.48 -5.07
C ARG A 163 -5.66 24.12 -4.03
N THR A 164 -5.44 23.02 -3.31
CA THR A 164 -6.35 22.56 -2.25
C THR A 164 -6.10 23.30 -0.95
N TRP A 165 -4.85 23.41 -0.52
CA TRP A 165 -4.53 23.82 0.85
C TRP A 165 -4.12 25.29 0.99
N VAL A 166 -3.41 25.87 0.01
CA VAL A 166 -2.98 27.28 0.13
C VAL A 166 -4.17 28.24 0.24
N PRO A 167 -5.26 28.11 -0.57
CA PRO A 167 -6.45 28.96 -0.43
C PRO A 167 -7.19 28.81 0.91
N ARG A 168 -6.87 27.74 1.67
CA ARG A 168 -7.43 27.46 3.00
C ARG A 168 -6.52 27.90 4.15
N GLY A 169 -5.43 28.62 3.83
CA GLY A 169 -4.53 29.19 4.83
C GLY A 169 -3.41 28.27 5.31
N PHE A 170 -3.13 27.18 4.60
CA PHE A 170 -1.96 26.34 4.86
C PHE A 170 -0.81 26.71 3.93
N ALA A 171 0.43 26.60 4.37
CA ALA A 171 1.55 26.50 3.46
C ALA A 171 1.63 25.05 2.93
N VAL A 172 2.05 24.90 1.67
CA VAL A 172 2.35 23.59 1.09
C VAL A 172 3.86 23.49 0.87
N VAL A 173 4.44 22.42 1.40
CA VAL A 173 5.86 22.10 1.27
C VAL A 173 6.00 20.81 0.47
N HIS A 174 6.93 20.81 -0.49
CA HIS A 174 7.34 19.61 -1.21
C HIS A 174 8.82 19.37 -1.00
N SER A 175 9.23 18.10 -0.89
CA SER A 175 10.65 17.74 -0.97
C SER A 175 10.87 16.52 -1.85
N GLU A 176 12.06 16.40 -2.39
CA GLU A 176 12.51 15.22 -3.11
C GLU A 176 13.25 14.30 -2.14
N SER A 177 13.01 12.98 -2.23
CA SER A 177 13.73 12.00 -1.42
C SER A 177 15.24 12.04 -1.68
N PRO A 178 16.11 11.62 -0.73
CA PRO A 178 17.55 11.53 -0.97
C PRO A 178 17.87 10.77 -2.26
N GLY A 179 18.82 11.25 -3.04
CA GLY A 179 19.22 10.67 -4.32
C GLY A 179 18.24 10.84 -5.46
N THR A 180 17.20 11.69 -5.30
CA THR A 180 16.25 11.99 -6.37
C THR A 180 16.23 13.50 -6.68
N GLY A 181 16.00 13.84 -7.95
CA GLY A 181 15.93 15.22 -8.41
C GLY A 181 17.18 16.03 -8.04
N LEU A 182 16.98 17.14 -7.33
CA LEU A 182 18.07 18.01 -6.86
C LEU A 182 18.49 17.74 -5.41
N SER A 183 17.94 16.71 -4.75
CA SER A 183 18.40 16.25 -3.45
C SER A 183 19.73 15.53 -3.54
N GLN A 184 20.58 15.73 -2.53
CA GLN A 184 21.83 14.99 -2.36
C GLN A 184 21.59 13.61 -1.78
N GLY A 185 22.65 12.80 -1.64
CA GLY A 185 22.61 11.47 -1.06
C GLY A 185 22.20 10.36 -2.02
N CYS A 186 21.88 9.20 -1.46
CA CYS A 186 21.48 8.00 -2.18
C CYS A 186 20.06 7.56 -1.81
N VAL A 187 19.30 7.08 -2.79
CA VAL A 187 18.06 6.34 -2.57
C VAL A 187 18.38 5.02 -1.85
N THR A 188 17.62 4.67 -0.82
CA THR A 188 17.86 3.43 -0.07
C THR A 188 16.67 2.46 -0.04
N ILE A 189 15.54 2.88 -0.53
CA ILE A 189 14.25 2.17 -0.52
C ILE A 189 13.94 1.60 0.88
N GLY A 190 13.22 2.39 1.66
CA GLY A 190 12.85 2.05 3.03
C GLY A 190 13.97 2.13 4.07
N GLY A 191 15.15 2.61 3.69
CA GLY A 191 16.24 2.82 4.64
C GLY A 191 16.01 4.04 5.54
N MET A 192 16.81 4.15 6.60
CA MET A 192 16.67 5.16 7.64
C MET A 192 16.70 6.61 7.10
N ASN A 193 17.50 6.89 6.06
CA ASN A 193 17.59 8.23 5.48
C ASN A 193 16.26 8.71 4.87
N GLU A 194 15.38 7.80 4.43
CA GLU A 194 14.05 8.16 3.92
C GLU A 194 13.08 8.58 5.03
N SER A 195 13.30 8.15 6.26
CA SER A 195 12.59 8.65 7.45
C SER A 195 13.21 9.96 7.95
N LEU A 196 14.53 10.07 7.94
CA LEU A 196 15.29 11.19 8.50
C LEU A 196 15.29 12.43 7.59
N ALA A 197 15.15 12.27 6.27
CA ALA A 197 15.09 13.39 5.34
C ALA A 197 13.84 14.26 5.57
N PRO A 198 12.60 13.73 5.55
CA PRO A 198 11.42 14.52 5.91
C PRO A 198 11.42 14.97 7.37
N LYS A 199 12.05 14.20 8.29
CA LYS A 199 12.27 14.67 9.67
C LYS A 199 13.09 15.97 9.70
N ALA A 200 14.17 16.07 8.93
CA ALA A 200 14.99 17.29 8.86
C ALA A 200 14.18 18.48 8.33
N VAL A 201 13.29 18.27 7.34
CA VAL A 201 12.39 19.33 6.84
C VAL A 201 11.42 19.80 7.94
N ILE A 202 10.82 18.86 8.70
CA ILE A 202 9.96 19.20 9.84
C ILE A 202 10.75 19.92 10.93
N ASP A 203 11.99 19.51 11.18
CA ASP A 203 12.87 20.17 12.14
C ASP A 203 13.24 21.58 11.67
N TRP A 204 13.48 21.81 10.37
CA TRP A 204 13.69 23.14 9.80
C TRP A 204 12.46 24.04 9.98
N LEU A 205 11.25 23.51 9.72
CA LEU A 205 9.98 24.23 9.95
C LEU A 205 9.76 24.64 11.40
N ASN A 206 10.51 24.03 12.30
CA ASN A 206 10.49 24.26 13.76
C ASN A 206 11.78 24.91 14.30
N GLY A 207 12.68 25.36 13.44
CA GLY A 207 13.94 26.02 13.84
C GLY A 207 14.99 25.10 14.46
N ARG A 208 14.90 23.77 14.25
CA ARG A 208 15.83 22.78 14.79
C ARG A 208 16.84 22.22 13.76
N ALA A 209 16.61 22.48 12.47
CA ALA A 209 17.54 22.16 11.39
C ALA A 209 17.79 23.40 10.52
N LYS A 210 18.82 23.36 9.70
CA LYS A 210 19.23 24.46 8.83
C LYS A 210 18.71 24.28 7.41
N GLY A 211 18.20 25.35 6.81
CA GLY A 211 17.89 25.44 5.39
C GLY A 211 18.85 26.41 4.72
N TYR A 212 19.12 26.21 3.42
CA TYR A 212 20.06 27.01 2.65
C TYR A 212 19.51 27.34 1.27
N THR A 213 19.91 28.46 0.70
CA THR A 213 19.49 28.92 -0.64
C THR A 213 20.06 28.06 -1.78
N THR A 214 21.07 27.24 -1.52
CA THR A 214 21.78 26.40 -2.52
C THR A 214 22.10 25.01 -1.96
N ALA A 215 22.32 24.05 -2.85
CA ALA A 215 22.68 22.68 -2.48
C ALA A 215 24.03 22.61 -1.74
N THR A 216 24.98 23.50 -2.08
CA THR A 216 26.29 23.62 -1.44
C THR A 216 26.57 25.07 -1.11
N GLY A 217 27.06 25.38 0.10
CA GLY A 217 27.21 26.75 0.56
C GLY A 217 25.85 27.45 0.72
N GLY A 218 25.73 28.69 0.27
CA GLY A 218 24.51 29.48 0.29
C GLY A 218 24.22 30.17 1.63
N THR A 219 23.18 31.03 1.61
CA THR A 219 22.70 31.74 2.80
C THR A 219 21.71 30.89 3.58
N GLU A 220 21.79 30.91 4.90
CA GLU A 220 20.84 30.22 5.76
C GLU A 220 19.44 30.84 5.65
N VAL A 221 18.41 29.99 5.57
CA VAL A 221 17.00 30.34 5.44
C VAL A 221 16.22 29.74 6.62
N THR A 222 15.43 30.58 7.29
CA THR A 222 14.59 30.17 8.41
C THR A 222 13.11 30.26 8.08
N ALA A 223 12.30 29.31 8.56
CA ALA A 223 10.85 29.25 8.32
C ALA A 223 10.06 30.10 9.34
N THR A 224 10.36 31.40 9.45
CA THR A 224 9.72 32.30 10.44
C THR A 224 8.21 32.44 10.26
N TRP A 225 7.70 32.13 9.08
CA TRP A 225 6.29 32.12 8.69
C TRP A 225 5.54 30.85 9.13
N ALA A 226 6.23 29.80 9.58
CA ALA A 226 5.62 28.56 10.00
C ALA A 226 5.15 28.63 11.47
N THR A 227 4.01 27.97 11.78
CA THR A 227 3.58 27.75 13.17
C THR A 227 4.36 26.62 13.84
N GLY A 228 5.10 25.82 13.07
CA GLY A 228 5.74 24.59 13.52
C GLY A 228 4.82 23.36 13.45
N LYS A 229 3.52 23.52 13.22
CA LYS A 229 2.58 22.41 13.06
C LYS A 229 2.55 21.92 11.62
N VAL A 230 2.83 20.64 11.42
CA VAL A 230 2.93 19.98 10.12
C VAL A 230 1.94 18.82 10.03
N GLY A 231 1.20 18.78 8.93
CA GLY A 231 0.45 17.60 8.50
C GLY A 231 1.08 17.03 7.23
N MET A 232 1.08 15.73 7.05
CA MET A 232 1.59 15.11 5.82
C MET A 232 0.52 14.27 5.15
N THR A 233 0.58 14.21 3.82
CA THR A 233 -0.30 13.36 3.00
C THR A 233 0.43 12.91 1.75
N GLY A 234 -0.08 11.86 1.12
CA GLY A 234 0.39 11.34 -0.14
C GLY A 234 -0.12 9.93 -0.39
N THR A 235 0.06 9.45 -1.62
CA THR A 235 -0.42 8.15 -2.07
C THR A 235 0.75 7.23 -2.39
N SER A 236 0.64 5.93 -2.08
CA SER A 236 1.65 4.92 -2.42
C SER A 236 2.96 5.19 -1.67
N PHE A 237 4.10 5.27 -2.34
CA PHE A 237 5.36 5.66 -1.71
C PHE A 237 5.25 7.03 -1.02
N ASN A 238 4.55 8.01 -1.64
CA ASN A 238 4.29 9.30 -0.99
C ASN A 238 3.41 9.16 0.27
N GLY A 239 2.59 8.11 0.36
CA GLY A 239 1.82 7.72 1.56
C GLY A 239 2.67 6.96 2.58
N THR A 240 3.68 6.23 2.14
CA THR A 240 4.66 5.53 2.98
C THR A 240 5.53 6.51 3.77
N LEU A 241 6.02 7.57 3.13
CA LEU A 241 6.96 8.52 3.74
C LEU A 241 6.36 9.28 4.95
N PRO A 242 5.08 9.71 4.98
CA PRO A 242 4.43 10.21 6.20
C PRO A 242 4.46 9.22 7.36
N VAL A 243 4.26 7.93 7.10
CA VAL A 243 4.36 6.88 8.12
C VAL A 243 5.81 6.71 8.56
N ALA A 244 6.74 6.62 7.61
CA ALA A 244 8.17 6.48 7.88
C ALA A 244 8.70 7.56 8.81
N VAL A 245 8.42 8.83 8.51
CA VAL A 245 8.86 9.93 9.37
C VAL A 245 8.13 9.97 10.70
N ALA A 246 6.86 9.59 10.76
CA ALA A 246 6.10 9.55 12.01
C ALA A 246 6.68 8.54 13.01
N THR A 247 7.30 7.43 12.52
CA THR A 247 7.97 6.45 13.40
C THR A 247 9.13 7.05 14.18
N THR A 248 9.74 8.14 13.71
CA THR A 248 10.83 8.85 14.40
C THR A 248 10.34 9.63 15.64
N GLY A 249 9.03 9.83 15.79
CA GLY A 249 8.46 10.63 16.88
C GLY A 249 8.79 12.13 16.77
N VAL A 250 9.10 12.64 15.57
CA VAL A 250 9.50 14.03 15.36
C VAL A 250 8.45 15.00 15.88
N LYS A 251 8.87 15.97 16.69
CA LYS A 251 7.99 17.00 17.23
C LYS A 251 7.55 17.97 16.13
N GLY A 252 6.29 18.37 16.14
CA GLY A 252 5.67 19.25 15.14
C GLY A 252 4.96 18.51 14.02
N LEU A 253 5.15 17.19 13.86
CA LEU A 253 4.28 16.36 13.03
C LEU A 253 3.02 16.01 13.83
N GLU A 254 1.92 16.72 13.54
CA GLU A 254 0.68 16.64 14.30
C GLU A 254 -0.33 15.65 13.71
N ALA A 255 -0.35 15.51 12.36
CA ALA A 255 -1.29 14.64 11.65
C ALA A 255 -0.69 14.06 10.39
N ILE A 256 -1.12 12.84 10.02
CA ILE A 256 -0.81 12.22 8.73
C ILE A 256 -2.06 11.66 8.08
N ILE A 257 -2.09 11.75 6.73
CA ILE A 257 -3.14 11.15 5.89
C ILE A 257 -2.47 10.25 4.84
N PRO A 258 -1.97 9.06 5.23
CA PRO A 258 -1.37 8.12 4.30
C PRO A 258 -2.45 7.39 3.49
N VAL A 259 -2.31 7.39 2.16
CA VAL A 259 -3.20 6.70 1.21
C VAL A 259 -2.46 5.55 0.57
N SER A 260 -2.98 4.34 0.68
CA SER A 260 -2.35 3.11 0.17
C SER A 260 -0.85 3.00 0.52
N PRO A 261 -0.45 3.20 1.79
CA PRO A 261 0.96 3.23 2.19
C PRO A 261 1.56 1.83 2.21
N ASN A 262 2.80 1.69 1.72
CA ASN A 262 3.62 0.52 2.00
C ASN A 262 4.27 0.65 3.39
N ASN A 263 3.80 -0.12 4.35
CA ASN A 263 4.26 -0.04 5.74
C ASN A 263 5.30 -1.11 6.11
N SER A 264 5.65 -2.02 5.18
CA SER A 264 6.69 -3.02 5.35
C SER A 264 7.16 -3.53 3.99
N TYR A 265 8.41 -3.28 3.64
CA TYR A 265 8.94 -3.72 2.35
C TYR A 265 9.04 -5.24 2.24
N TYR A 266 9.21 -5.95 3.36
CA TYR A 266 9.11 -7.41 3.36
C TYR A 266 7.71 -7.86 2.92
N ARG A 267 6.64 -7.36 3.55
CA ARG A 267 5.26 -7.70 3.20
C ARG A 267 4.87 -7.26 1.79
N TYR A 268 5.54 -6.24 1.25
CA TYR A 268 5.28 -5.75 -0.10
C TYR A 268 5.85 -6.68 -1.18
N TYR A 269 7.02 -7.30 -0.94
CA TYR A 269 7.70 -8.18 -1.90
C TYR A 269 7.72 -9.65 -1.48
N ARG A 270 7.23 -9.99 -0.30
CA ARG A 270 7.13 -11.35 0.23
C ARG A 270 5.77 -11.56 0.89
N SER A 271 5.24 -12.77 0.78
CA SER A 271 4.04 -13.17 1.51
C SER A 271 4.31 -14.53 2.16
N HIS A 272 4.42 -14.55 3.49
CA HIS A 272 4.73 -15.74 4.27
C HIS A 272 5.92 -16.54 3.70
N GLY A 273 7.02 -15.82 3.38
CA GLY A 273 8.23 -16.38 2.77
C GLY A 273 8.19 -16.46 1.24
N LEU A 274 7.03 -16.49 0.63
CA LEU A 274 6.92 -16.56 -0.82
C LEU A 274 7.40 -15.26 -1.48
N VAL A 275 8.34 -15.36 -2.41
CA VAL A 275 8.76 -14.24 -3.25
C VAL A 275 7.62 -13.90 -4.21
N ARG A 276 7.08 -12.72 -4.09
CA ARG A 276 6.03 -12.19 -4.97
C ARG A 276 6.36 -10.79 -5.46
N SER A 277 5.66 -10.34 -6.46
CA SER A 277 5.76 -8.99 -7.00
C SER A 277 4.47 -8.21 -6.72
N PRO A 278 4.52 -6.88 -6.66
CA PRO A 278 3.31 -6.05 -6.65
C PRO A 278 2.48 -6.28 -7.92
N GLY A 279 1.17 -6.16 -7.81
CA GLY A 279 0.29 -6.30 -8.96
C GLY A 279 0.57 -5.30 -10.07
N GLY A 280 0.70 -5.81 -11.30
CA GLY A 280 1.08 -5.02 -12.47
C GLY A 280 2.59 -4.89 -12.71
N TYR A 281 3.43 -5.33 -11.75
CA TYR A 281 4.90 -5.19 -11.80
C TYR A 281 5.61 -6.53 -11.58
N LEU A 282 5.20 -7.55 -12.34
CA LEU A 282 5.76 -8.90 -12.20
C LEU A 282 7.27 -8.91 -12.44
N GLY A 283 8.01 -9.37 -11.45
CA GLY A 283 9.48 -9.34 -11.43
C GLY A 283 10.08 -8.13 -10.72
N GLU A 284 9.26 -7.18 -10.22
CA GLU A 284 9.76 -6.11 -9.36
C GLU A 284 10.21 -6.66 -7.99
N ASP A 285 11.27 -6.07 -7.48
CA ASP A 285 11.74 -6.21 -6.09
C ASP A 285 12.40 -4.89 -5.68
N VAL A 286 12.89 -4.78 -4.46
CA VAL A 286 13.46 -3.53 -3.90
C VAL A 286 14.55 -2.92 -4.77
N ASP A 287 15.40 -3.74 -5.37
CA ASP A 287 16.50 -3.30 -6.24
C ASP A 287 16.02 -2.79 -7.61
N VAL A 288 14.89 -3.32 -8.10
CA VAL A 288 14.21 -2.80 -9.29
C VAL A 288 13.57 -1.44 -8.97
N LEU A 289 12.88 -1.33 -7.83
CA LEU A 289 12.32 -0.06 -7.38
C LEU A 289 13.42 1.00 -7.17
N TYR A 290 14.59 0.61 -6.64
CA TYR A 290 15.75 1.48 -6.56
C TYR A 290 16.16 2.01 -7.94
N ASP A 291 16.35 1.13 -8.93
CA ASP A 291 16.72 1.52 -10.30
C ASP A 291 15.64 2.41 -10.92
N PHE A 292 14.36 2.17 -10.60
CA PHE A 292 13.21 2.88 -11.14
C PHE A 292 13.13 4.33 -10.65
N VAL A 293 13.40 4.62 -9.36
CA VAL A 293 13.15 5.94 -8.76
C VAL A 293 14.38 6.85 -8.73
N GLN A 294 15.58 6.32 -8.86
CA GLN A 294 16.77 7.18 -8.80
C GLN A 294 16.78 8.20 -9.94
N SER A 295 16.86 9.46 -9.60
CA SER A 295 16.80 10.58 -10.54
C SER A 295 17.76 11.73 -10.18
N GLY A 296 18.64 11.52 -9.20
CA GLY A 296 19.63 12.48 -8.75
C GLY A 296 20.83 12.62 -9.68
N ASP A 297 21.83 13.36 -9.27
CA ASP A 297 23.05 13.65 -10.04
C ASP A 297 23.73 12.36 -10.54
N THR A 298 24.06 12.33 -11.84
CA THR A 298 24.62 11.14 -12.51
C THR A 298 25.99 10.73 -12.02
N ALA A 299 26.83 11.68 -11.59
CA ALA A 299 28.16 11.37 -11.04
C ALA A 299 28.03 10.67 -9.67
N ARG A 300 27.09 11.13 -8.84
CA ARG A 300 26.78 10.54 -7.53
C ARG A 300 26.16 9.15 -7.67
N ARG A 301 25.35 8.89 -8.70
CA ARG A 301 24.74 7.58 -8.94
C ARG A 301 25.74 6.43 -8.95
N ALA A 302 26.93 6.62 -9.50
CA ALA A 302 27.95 5.57 -9.54
C ALA A 302 28.36 5.10 -8.13
N LEU A 303 28.48 6.03 -7.18
CA LEU A 303 28.75 5.71 -5.77
C LEU A 303 27.56 5.01 -5.13
N CYS A 304 26.34 5.52 -5.39
CA CYS A 304 25.10 4.93 -4.87
C CYS A 304 24.87 3.51 -5.41
N HIS A 305 25.20 3.23 -6.67
CA HIS A 305 25.10 1.88 -7.24
C HIS A 305 25.98 0.91 -6.47
N ALA A 306 27.26 1.21 -6.32
CA ALA A 306 28.21 0.32 -5.66
C ALA A 306 27.91 0.10 -4.17
N ARG A 307 27.38 1.10 -3.48
CA ARG A 307 27.20 1.06 -2.02
C ARG A 307 25.77 0.68 -1.60
N VAL A 308 24.75 1.08 -2.35
CA VAL A 308 23.35 0.90 -1.97
C VAL A 308 22.68 -0.15 -2.83
N ARG A 309 22.66 -0.02 -4.17
CA ARG A 309 22.01 -1.01 -5.04
C ARG A 309 22.60 -2.40 -4.87
N ASP A 310 23.93 -2.50 -4.87
CA ASP A 310 24.61 -3.80 -4.73
C ASP A 310 24.39 -4.40 -3.33
N ASP A 311 24.22 -3.55 -2.30
CA ASP A 311 23.83 -4.00 -0.96
C ASP A 311 22.39 -4.52 -0.94
N ILE A 312 21.44 -3.80 -1.55
CA ILE A 312 20.07 -4.25 -1.72
C ILE A 312 20.04 -5.61 -2.38
N MET A 313 20.71 -5.77 -3.54
CA MET A 313 20.73 -7.03 -4.31
C MET A 313 21.31 -8.21 -3.51
N ARG A 314 22.26 -7.98 -2.60
CA ARG A 314 22.78 -9.03 -1.71
C ARG A 314 21.80 -9.45 -0.63
N ASN A 315 20.91 -8.56 -0.19
CA ASN A 315 20.09 -8.74 1.01
C ASN A 315 18.61 -9.08 0.75
N ILE A 316 18.10 -8.85 -0.48
CA ILE A 316 16.69 -9.13 -0.81
C ILE A 316 16.34 -10.62 -0.82
N ASP A 317 17.33 -11.49 -0.98
CA ASP A 317 17.21 -12.96 -1.01
C ASP A 317 15.99 -13.46 -1.82
N ARG A 318 16.13 -13.41 -3.15
CA ARG A 318 15.12 -13.95 -4.06
C ARG A 318 15.13 -15.50 -4.15
N ARG A 319 16.05 -16.14 -3.45
CA ARG A 319 16.18 -17.60 -3.45
C ARG A 319 15.32 -18.27 -2.39
N SER A 320 15.36 -17.75 -1.15
CA SER A 320 14.64 -18.35 -0.02
C SER A 320 13.42 -17.51 0.44
N GLY A 321 13.42 -16.23 0.16
CA GLY A 321 12.40 -15.29 0.65
C GLY A 321 12.41 -15.09 2.15
N ASP A 322 13.48 -15.47 2.85
CA ASP A 322 13.58 -15.43 4.32
C ASP A 322 13.57 -13.99 4.86
N LEU A 323 12.89 -13.81 5.99
CA LEU A 323 12.87 -12.56 6.73
C LEU A 323 14.20 -12.36 7.47
N SER A 324 15.10 -11.59 6.87
CA SER A 324 16.38 -11.17 7.49
C SER A 324 16.22 -9.89 8.32
N ASP A 325 17.27 -9.54 9.09
CA ASP A 325 17.30 -8.26 9.82
C ASP A 325 17.36 -7.05 8.89
N TRP A 326 17.87 -7.22 7.67
CA TRP A 326 17.83 -6.19 6.63
C TRP A 326 16.38 -5.82 6.26
N TRP A 327 15.47 -6.79 6.17
CA TRP A 327 14.05 -6.57 5.95
C TRP A 327 13.38 -5.94 7.18
N VAL A 328 13.75 -6.38 8.39
CA VAL A 328 13.20 -5.82 9.65
C VAL A 328 13.49 -4.33 9.79
N GLN A 329 14.65 -3.87 9.32
CA GLN A 329 14.99 -2.44 9.31
C GLN A 329 14.10 -1.61 8.38
N ARG A 330 13.41 -2.24 7.43
CA ARG A 330 12.47 -1.66 6.46
C ARG A 330 11.01 -1.97 6.78
N ASP A 331 10.75 -2.24 8.05
CA ASP A 331 9.40 -2.54 8.57
C ASP A 331 8.96 -1.42 9.54
N TYR A 332 8.18 -0.47 9.02
CA TYR A 332 7.64 0.63 9.81
C TYR A 332 6.57 0.17 10.81
N ILE A 333 5.92 -0.99 10.59
CA ILE A 333 4.97 -1.58 11.54
C ILE A 333 5.69 -1.93 12.84
N ALA A 334 6.88 -2.50 12.77
CA ALA A 334 7.70 -2.79 13.95
C ALA A 334 8.10 -1.51 14.72
N GLN A 335 8.15 -0.37 14.03
CA GLN A 335 8.52 0.94 14.59
C GLN A 335 7.31 1.80 14.97
N ALA A 336 6.07 1.29 14.84
CA ALA A 336 4.83 2.05 15.05
C ALA A 336 4.72 2.70 16.43
N LYS A 337 5.41 2.17 17.45
CA LYS A 337 5.49 2.76 18.81
C LYS A 337 6.00 4.20 18.83
N GLY A 338 6.76 4.64 17.82
CA GLY A 338 7.23 6.02 17.65
C GLY A 338 6.15 7.00 17.23
N ILE A 339 5.07 6.54 16.60
CA ILE A 339 4.06 7.40 15.98
C ILE A 339 3.22 8.10 17.05
N ARG A 340 3.19 9.44 16.98
CA ARG A 340 2.39 10.33 17.84
C ARG A 340 1.41 11.17 17.04
N ALA A 341 1.67 11.36 15.74
CA ALA A 341 0.80 12.10 14.83
C ALA A 341 -0.54 11.38 14.66
N ALA A 342 -1.64 12.12 14.74
CA ALA A 342 -2.97 11.58 14.48
C ALA A 342 -3.06 11.06 13.04
N MET A 343 -3.64 9.87 12.83
CA MET A 343 -3.63 9.17 11.53
C MET A 343 -5.04 9.00 10.96
N LEU A 344 -5.30 9.61 9.78
CA LEU A 344 -6.43 9.26 8.91
C LEU A 344 -5.87 8.45 7.74
N THR A 345 -5.97 7.14 7.78
CA THR A 345 -5.40 6.29 6.72
C THR A 345 -6.47 5.82 5.75
N ALA A 346 -6.11 5.70 4.46
CA ALA A 346 -7.02 5.27 3.40
C ALA A 346 -6.46 4.12 2.58
N HIS A 347 -7.34 3.18 2.14
CA HIS A 347 -6.95 2.05 1.28
C HIS A 347 -8.12 1.51 0.45
N GLY A 348 -7.80 0.95 -0.71
CA GLY A 348 -8.73 0.13 -1.49
C GLY A 348 -8.65 -1.34 -1.10
N PHE A 349 -9.77 -2.03 -0.89
CA PHE A 349 -9.76 -3.48 -0.62
C PHE A 349 -9.26 -4.29 -1.82
N ASN A 350 -9.40 -3.76 -3.04
CA ASN A 350 -8.87 -4.35 -4.25
C ASN A 350 -7.52 -3.75 -4.70
N ASP A 351 -6.75 -3.23 -3.76
CA ASP A 351 -5.38 -2.79 -4.02
C ASP A 351 -4.44 -4.00 -4.03
N TRP A 352 -4.17 -4.48 -5.24
CA TRP A 352 -3.27 -5.60 -5.46
C TRP A 352 -1.83 -5.17 -5.79
N ASN A 353 -1.57 -3.87 -5.74
CA ASN A 353 -0.22 -3.31 -5.75
C ASN A 353 0.32 -3.25 -4.32
N VAL A 354 -0.21 -2.35 -3.47
CA VAL A 354 0.06 -2.33 -2.03
C VAL A 354 -1.13 -2.98 -1.32
N MET A 355 -0.91 -4.11 -0.69
CA MET A 355 -1.99 -4.89 -0.10
C MET A 355 -2.67 -4.16 1.07
N PRO A 356 -3.99 -4.26 1.25
CA PRO A 356 -4.72 -3.53 2.29
C PRO A 356 -4.31 -3.91 3.72
N SER A 357 -3.69 -5.06 3.93
CA SER A 357 -3.11 -5.48 5.22
C SER A 357 -2.06 -4.50 5.75
N HIS A 358 -1.34 -3.80 4.87
CA HIS A 358 -0.41 -2.75 5.30
C HIS A 358 -1.10 -1.68 6.15
N THR A 359 -2.27 -1.22 5.72
CA THR A 359 -3.05 -0.21 6.44
C THR A 359 -3.69 -0.76 7.70
N THR A 360 -4.33 -1.93 7.65
CA THR A 360 -5.05 -2.46 8.82
C THR A 360 -4.10 -2.79 9.98
N ILE A 361 -2.97 -3.43 9.71
CA ILE A 361 -1.98 -3.78 10.72
C ILE A 361 -1.33 -2.52 11.32
N MET A 362 -0.97 -1.54 10.48
CA MET A 362 -0.39 -0.27 10.95
C MET A 362 -1.38 0.52 11.80
N ALA A 363 -2.63 0.65 11.35
CA ALA A 363 -3.69 1.36 12.07
C ALA A 363 -3.93 0.75 13.46
N GLU A 364 -3.90 -0.58 13.57
CA GLU A 364 -4.05 -1.30 14.84
C GLU A 364 -2.86 -1.05 15.76
N ALA A 365 -1.63 -1.14 15.23
CA ALA A 365 -0.41 -0.87 15.98
C ALA A 365 -0.34 0.58 16.51
N VAL A 366 -0.74 1.56 15.70
CA VAL A 366 -0.78 2.98 16.10
C VAL A 366 -1.88 3.24 17.14
N ARG A 367 -3.05 2.63 16.97
CA ARG A 367 -4.16 2.73 17.94
C ARG A 367 -3.76 2.16 19.31
N ALA A 368 -3.00 1.08 19.34
CA ALA A 368 -2.50 0.47 20.58
C ALA A 368 -1.59 1.42 21.38
N ASN A 369 -1.02 2.47 20.76
CA ASN A 369 -0.26 3.52 21.44
C ASN A 369 -1.16 4.62 22.06
N GLY A 370 -2.49 4.55 21.90
CA GLY A 370 -3.42 5.62 22.28
C GLY A 370 -3.46 6.81 21.30
N THR A 371 -2.81 6.70 20.15
CA THR A 371 -2.83 7.73 19.09
C THR A 371 -4.19 7.71 18.37
N PRO A 372 -4.82 8.85 18.05
CA PRO A 372 -6.04 8.90 17.28
C PRO A 372 -5.86 8.29 15.89
N VAL A 373 -6.71 7.32 15.54
CA VAL A 373 -6.69 6.65 14.23
C VAL A 373 -8.10 6.57 13.66
N GLN A 374 -8.26 7.04 12.43
CA GLN A 374 -9.45 6.87 11.62
C GLN A 374 -9.07 6.18 10.30
N MET A 375 -9.90 5.27 9.81
CA MET A 375 -9.67 4.52 8.58
C MET A 375 -10.75 4.84 7.54
N TYR A 376 -10.34 4.98 6.29
CA TYR A 376 -11.23 5.10 5.15
C TYR A 376 -10.92 4.00 4.15
N PHE A 377 -11.92 3.16 3.81
CA PHE A 377 -11.79 2.09 2.85
C PHE A 377 -12.75 2.24 1.68
N HIS A 378 -12.36 1.71 0.51
CA HIS A 378 -13.22 1.67 -0.67
C HIS A 378 -13.00 0.39 -1.48
N GLN A 379 -13.94 0.05 -2.37
CA GLN A 379 -13.90 -1.16 -3.19
C GLN A 379 -12.96 -1.07 -4.41
N GLY A 380 -12.23 0.03 -4.57
CA GLY A 380 -11.31 0.23 -5.70
C GLY A 380 -9.92 -0.36 -5.47
N GLY A 381 -9.07 -0.20 -6.49
CA GLY A 381 -7.66 -0.56 -6.46
C GLY A 381 -6.77 0.49 -5.80
N HIS A 382 -5.52 0.57 -6.28
CA HIS A 382 -4.45 1.39 -5.71
C HIS A 382 -4.78 2.89 -5.68
N GLY A 383 -4.55 3.54 -4.53
CA GLY A 383 -4.86 4.95 -4.29
C GLY A 383 -6.28 5.17 -3.76
N GLY A 384 -6.84 6.35 -3.97
CA GLY A 384 -8.19 6.72 -3.53
C GLY A 384 -8.21 7.44 -2.20
N GLU A 385 -7.95 8.75 -2.26
CA GLU A 385 -7.98 9.64 -1.10
C GLU A 385 -9.37 9.67 -0.43
N PRO A 386 -9.43 9.89 0.89
CA PRO A 386 -10.67 10.21 1.57
C PRO A 386 -11.33 11.45 0.96
N PRO A 387 -12.66 11.62 1.12
CA PRO A 387 -13.33 12.87 0.76
C PRO A 387 -12.61 14.09 1.33
N LEU A 388 -12.48 15.16 0.53
CA LEU A 388 -11.80 16.38 0.96
C LEU A 388 -12.35 16.92 2.29
N ALA A 389 -13.64 16.79 2.53
CA ALA A 389 -14.26 17.20 3.79
C ALA A 389 -13.68 16.46 5.00
N MET A 390 -13.40 15.15 4.88
CA MET A 390 -12.77 14.37 5.95
C MET A 390 -11.32 14.83 6.18
N MET A 391 -10.54 14.95 5.09
CA MET A 391 -9.15 15.40 5.16
C MET A 391 -9.04 16.81 5.75
N ASN A 392 -9.94 17.71 5.34
CA ASN A 392 -9.96 19.10 5.81
C ASN A 392 -10.34 19.18 7.30
N ARG A 393 -11.38 18.45 7.75
CA ARG A 393 -11.71 18.37 9.19
C ARG A 393 -10.54 17.84 10.00
N TRP A 394 -9.81 16.82 9.49
CA TRP A 394 -8.63 16.25 10.14
C TRP A 394 -7.50 17.27 10.31
N PHE A 395 -7.08 17.91 9.22
CA PHE A 395 -6.04 18.94 9.28
C PHE A 395 -6.48 20.20 10.05
N THR A 396 -7.73 20.62 9.91
CA THR A 396 -8.28 21.76 10.68
C THR A 396 -8.21 21.49 12.19
N ARG A 397 -8.50 20.26 12.61
CA ARG A 397 -8.41 19.85 14.02
C ARG A 397 -6.99 19.90 14.53
N TYR A 398 -6.08 19.20 13.88
CA TYR A 398 -4.75 18.98 14.42
C TYR A 398 -3.77 20.11 14.12
N LEU A 399 -3.93 20.81 13.01
CA LEU A 399 -3.00 21.87 12.61
C LEU A 399 -3.46 23.28 13.03
N LEU A 400 -4.76 23.55 13.00
CA LEU A 400 -5.33 24.83 13.45
C LEU A 400 -5.85 24.78 14.89
N GLY A 401 -6.00 23.61 15.48
CA GLY A 401 -6.47 23.44 16.86
C GLY A 401 -7.97 23.60 17.05
N VAL A 402 -8.75 23.63 15.95
CA VAL A 402 -10.20 23.76 16.00
C VAL A 402 -10.83 22.53 16.66
N GLN A 403 -11.68 22.74 17.66
CA GLN A 403 -12.41 21.67 18.34
C GLN A 403 -13.65 21.28 17.51
N ASN A 404 -13.43 20.48 16.47
CA ASN A 404 -14.48 20.07 15.53
C ASN A 404 -15.03 18.65 15.75
N GLY A 405 -14.59 18.00 16.83
CA GLY A 405 -15.13 16.72 17.28
C GLY A 405 -14.72 15.49 16.47
N VAL A 406 -13.68 15.55 15.61
CA VAL A 406 -13.29 14.40 14.77
C VAL A 406 -12.86 13.17 15.60
N GLU A 407 -12.44 13.34 16.85
CA GLU A 407 -12.08 12.24 17.76
C GLU A 407 -13.32 11.42 18.20
N GLN A 408 -14.50 11.98 18.04
CA GLN A 408 -15.80 11.35 18.37
C GLN A 408 -16.47 10.73 17.13
N ASP A 409 -15.94 11.01 15.94
CA ASP A 409 -16.43 10.41 14.70
C ASP A 409 -16.23 8.88 14.70
N PRO A 410 -17.01 8.14 13.89
CA PRO A 410 -16.75 6.72 13.66
C PRO A 410 -15.29 6.43 13.33
N ARG A 411 -14.76 5.34 13.86
CA ARG A 411 -13.34 5.00 13.67
C ARG A 411 -13.02 4.47 12.28
N SER A 412 -14.03 4.07 11.53
CA SER A 412 -13.86 3.57 10.19
C SER A 412 -15.00 4.00 9.28
N PHE A 413 -14.68 4.23 8.02
CA PHE A 413 -15.62 4.59 6.96
C PHE A 413 -15.37 3.67 5.78
N VAL A 414 -16.40 2.93 5.37
CA VAL A 414 -16.31 1.95 4.28
C VAL A 414 -17.24 2.36 3.14
N VAL A 415 -16.68 2.60 1.97
CA VAL A 415 -17.47 2.77 0.74
C VAL A 415 -18.03 1.41 0.34
N ARG A 416 -19.34 1.27 0.34
CA ARG A 416 -20.01 0.03 -0.06
C ARG A 416 -19.94 -0.18 -1.58
N GLU A 417 -20.22 -1.41 -1.98
CA GLU A 417 -20.27 -1.81 -3.39
C GLU A 417 -21.27 -0.93 -4.17
N GLY A 418 -20.80 -0.32 -5.25
CA GLY A 418 -21.59 0.60 -6.07
C GLY A 418 -21.89 1.97 -5.45
N ALA A 419 -21.47 2.24 -4.20
CA ALA A 419 -21.65 3.54 -3.57
C ALA A 419 -20.61 4.57 -4.06
N SER A 420 -20.96 5.84 -3.90
CA SER A 420 -20.03 6.95 -4.14
C SER A 420 -18.94 6.99 -3.07
N ARG A 421 -17.70 7.25 -3.48
CA ARG A 421 -16.58 7.51 -2.55
C ARG A 421 -16.82 8.70 -1.62
N GLN A 422 -17.73 9.60 -1.99
CA GLN A 422 -18.10 10.75 -1.17
C GLN A 422 -19.13 10.42 -0.06
N SER A 423 -19.67 9.19 -0.06
CA SER A 423 -20.73 8.76 0.86
C SER A 423 -20.36 7.41 1.50
N PRO A 424 -19.23 7.33 2.24
CA PRO A 424 -18.85 6.10 2.91
C PRO A 424 -19.81 5.79 4.08
N THR A 425 -20.02 4.50 4.33
CA THR A 425 -20.78 4.01 5.48
C THR A 425 -19.92 4.07 6.74
N PRO A 426 -20.38 4.72 7.81
CA PRO A 426 -19.64 4.79 9.06
C PRO A 426 -19.72 3.47 9.84
N TYR A 427 -18.59 3.00 10.37
CA TYR A 427 -18.48 1.87 11.29
C TYR A 427 -17.85 2.32 12.61
N ALA A 428 -18.34 1.78 13.73
CA ALA A 428 -17.73 2.04 15.05
C ALA A 428 -16.28 1.56 15.09
N ALA A 429 -15.93 0.51 14.31
CA ALA A 429 -14.59 0.01 14.13
C ALA A 429 -14.50 -0.79 12.80
N TYR A 430 -13.30 -1.04 12.32
CA TYR A 430 -13.00 -2.07 11.33
C TYR A 430 -12.12 -3.14 12.00
N PRO A 431 -12.41 -4.45 11.83
CA PRO A 431 -13.58 -5.01 11.13
C PRO A 431 -14.91 -4.55 11.72
N HIS A 432 -16.03 -4.80 10.99
CA HIS A 432 -17.37 -4.49 11.50
C HIS A 432 -17.56 -5.09 12.90
N PRO A 433 -18.10 -4.35 13.89
CA PRO A 433 -18.17 -4.82 15.28
C PRO A 433 -18.88 -6.15 15.50
N GLU A 434 -19.83 -6.48 14.62
CA GLU A 434 -20.56 -7.74 14.66
C GLU A 434 -19.88 -8.87 13.86
N SER A 435 -18.70 -8.61 13.30
CA SER A 435 -17.94 -9.66 12.60
C SER A 435 -17.42 -10.69 13.59
N ALA A 436 -17.67 -11.95 13.29
CA ALA A 436 -17.22 -13.07 14.11
C ALA A 436 -16.64 -14.19 13.24
N PRO A 437 -15.64 -14.94 13.73
CA PRO A 437 -15.01 -16.01 12.98
C PRO A 437 -16.00 -17.20 12.77
N VAL A 438 -16.06 -17.69 11.54
CA VAL A 438 -16.79 -18.88 11.15
C VAL A 438 -15.85 -19.88 10.50
N GLU A 439 -15.69 -21.03 11.09
CA GLU A 439 -14.79 -22.08 10.59
C GLU A 439 -15.51 -22.94 9.56
N LEU A 440 -14.85 -23.19 8.42
CA LEU A 440 -15.35 -23.95 7.29
C LEU A 440 -14.35 -25.05 6.90
N TYR A 441 -14.89 -26.15 6.38
CA TYR A 441 -14.15 -27.37 6.07
C TYR A 441 -14.39 -27.78 4.62
N PRO A 442 -13.32 -28.01 3.81
CA PRO A 442 -13.48 -28.49 2.44
C PRO A 442 -13.95 -29.93 2.42
N LEU A 443 -14.87 -30.25 1.50
CA LEU A 443 -15.36 -31.57 1.19
C LEU A 443 -14.87 -31.96 -0.19
N LYS A 444 -14.39 -33.19 -0.36
CA LYS A 444 -13.74 -33.66 -1.59
C LYS A 444 -14.53 -33.36 -2.88
N GLY A 445 -13.80 -33.25 -3.99
CA GLY A 445 -14.34 -32.91 -5.30
C GLY A 445 -13.76 -31.61 -5.87
N GLY A 446 -12.67 -31.12 -5.28
CA GLY A 446 -12.06 -29.83 -5.61
C GLY A 446 -11.56 -29.69 -7.06
N ALA A 447 -11.20 -30.80 -7.72
CA ALA A 447 -10.84 -30.75 -9.16
C ALA A 447 -12.03 -30.31 -10.05
N GLN A 448 -13.26 -30.48 -9.58
CA GLN A 448 -14.47 -29.87 -10.13
C GLN A 448 -14.86 -28.66 -9.28
N VAL A 449 -15.93 -28.75 -8.49
CA VAL A 449 -16.29 -27.83 -7.43
C VAL A 449 -16.79 -28.64 -6.25
N GLY A 450 -15.89 -28.90 -5.29
CA GLY A 450 -16.21 -29.60 -4.06
C GLY A 450 -17.10 -28.76 -3.14
N GLY A 451 -17.60 -29.37 -2.07
CA GLY A 451 -18.38 -28.67 -1.05
C GLY A 451 -17.48 -27.88 -0.09
N LEU A 452 -18.08 -26.90 0.57
CA LEU A 452 -17.52 -26.22 1.74
C LEU A 452 -18.59 -26.23 2.83
N GLY A 453 -18.29 -26.79 3.99
CA GLY A 453 -19.27 -27.06 5.04
C GLY A 453 -18.92 -26.43 6.37
N LEU A 454 -19.95 -26.20 7.20
CA LEU A 454 -19.83 -25.70 8.59
C LEU A 454 -19.43 -26.81 9.58
N ALA A 455 -19.59 -28.06 9.21
CA ALA A 455 -19.23 -29.19 10.04
C ALA A 455 -18.02 -29.93 9.46
N ARG A 456 -17.08 -30.31 10.32
CA ARG A 456 -15.97 -31.18 9.93
C ARG A 456 -16.47 -32.57 9.69
N LEU A 457 -16.29 -33.10 8.48
CA LEU A 457 -16.56 -34.46 8.12
C LEU A 457 -15.22 -35.19 7.94
N ALA A 458 -15.01 -36.26 8.70
CA ALA A 458 -13.79 -37.07 8.62
C ALA A 458 -13.75 -37.92 7.34
N GLY A 459 -12.56 -38.30 6.91
CA GLY A 459 -12.34 -39.18 5.78
C GLY A 459 -12.45 -38.50 4.41
N GLN A 460 -12.26 -37.21 4.35
CA GLN A 460 -12.19 -36.47 3.09
C GLN A 460 -10.91 -36.84 2.30
N GLY A 461 -9.83 -37.19 3.02
CA GLY A 461 -8.57 -37.65 2.42
C GLY A 461 -7.78 -36.54 1.76
N THR A 462 -7.02 -36.90 0.73
CA THR A 462 -6.08 -35.98 0.04
C THR A 462 -6.52 -35.78 -1.40
N GLU A 463 -6.47 -34.53 -1.87
CA GLU A 463 -6.65 -34.15 -3.28
C GLU A 463 -5.39 -33.48 -3.82
N THR A 464 -5.13 -33.69 -5.11
CA THR A 464 -3.89 -33.24 -5.75
C THR A 464 -4.20 -32.28 -6.89
N LEU A 465 -3.35 -31.25 -7.03
CA LEU A 465 -3.30 -30.35 -8.17
C LEU A 465 -1.90 -30.30 -8.77
N THR A 466 -1.81 -29.98 -10.06
CA THR A 466 -0.53 -29.77 -10.76
C THR A 466 -0.37 -28.30 -11.14
N ASP A 467 0.77 -27.71 -10.85
CA ASP A 467 1.07 -26.33 -11.22
C ASP A 467 0.95 -26.08 -12.72
N GLU A 468 0.37 -24.95 -13.13
CA GLU A 468 0.16 -24.57 -14.55
C GLU A 468 0.24 -23.03 -14.72
N VAL A 469 1.43 -22.55 -15.01
CA VAL A 469 1.72 -21.11 -15.13
C VAL A 469 1.16 -20.45 -16.39
N SER A 470 0.66 -21.22 -17.38
CA SER A 470 0.01 -20.63 -18.56
C SER A 470 -1.38 -20.09 -18.25
N GLN A 471 -2.03 -20.56 -17.17
CA GLN A 471 -3.37 -20.17 -16.75
C GLN A 471 -3.32 -19.12 -15.63
N SER A 472 -4.13 -18.07 -15.74
CA SER A 472 -4.33 -17.11 -14.68
C SER A 472 -5.28 -17.66 -13.60
N GLY A 473 -5.23 -17.10 -12.38
CA GLY A 473 -6.17 -17.44 -11.30
C GLY A 473 -7.64 -17.27 -11.72
N ALA A 474 -7.94 -16.23 -12.54
CA ALA A 474 -9.28 -16.02 -13.10
C ALA A 474 -9.71 -17.16 -14.04
N GLN A 475 -8.82 -17.64 -14.91
CA GLN A 475 -9.10 -18.80 -15.78
C GLN A 475 -9.34 -20.07 -14.98
N LEU A 476 -8.54 -20.29 -13.93
CA LEU A 476 -8.72 -21.41 -13.01
C LEU A 476 -10.06 -21.33 -12.26
N ALA A 477 -10.47 -20.14 -11.81
CA ALA A 477 -11.74 -19.93 -11.10
C ALA A 477 -12.97 -20.12 -12.02
N MET A 478 -12.86 -19.73 -13.30
CA MET A 478 -13.93 -19.89 -14.28
C MET A 478 -14.11 -21.35 -14.77
N ALA A 479 -13.07 -22.16 -14.70
CA ALA A 479 -13.12 -23.53 -15.21
C ALA A 479 -14.08 -24.40 -14.40
N ALA A 480 -14.99 -25.09 -15.07
CA ALA A 480 -15.92 -26.04 -14.44
C ALA A 480 -15.16 -27.20 -13.77
N ALA A 481 -14.05 -27.64 -14.36
CA ALA A 481 -13.12 -28.62 -13.82
C ALA A 481 -11.69 -28.24 -14.23
N SER A 482 -10.71 -28.50 -13.36
CA SER A 482 -9.30 -28.29 -13.66
C SER A 482 -8.42 -29.18 -12.77
N PRO A 483 -7.38 -29.84 -13.32
CA PRO A 483 -6.37 -30.52 -12.53
C PRO A 483 -5.34 -29.55 -11.93
N HIS A 484 -5.47 -28.25 -12.17
CA HIS A 484 -4.49 -27.23 -11.82
C HIS A 484 -4.92 -26.37 -10.61
N ARG A 485 -6.09 -26.67 -10.03
CA ARG A 485 -6.60 -26.06 -8.80
C ARG A 485 -7.52 -26.99 -8.06
N LEU A 486 -7.73 -26.74 -6.76
CA LEU A 486 -8.83 -27.27 -5.96
C LEU A 486 -9.78 -26.13 -5.61
N LEU A 487 -11.08 -26.29 -5.91
CA LEU A 487 -12.11 -25.28 -5.65
C LEU A 487 -13.24 -25.91 -4.83
N TYR A 488 -13.53 -25.33 -3.68
CA TYR A 488 -14.61 -25.73 -2.79
C TYR A 488 -15.59 -24.58 -2.60
N ALA A 489 -16.88 -24.83 -2.58
CA ALA A 489 -17.85 -23.74 -2.49
C ALA A 489 -18.95 -24.03 -1.49
N LEU A 490 -19.39 -22.97 -0.79
CA LEU A 490 -20.63 -22.97 -0.03
C LEU A 490 -21.83 -23.19 -0.98
N PRO A 491 -22.99 -23.67 -0.47
CA PRO A 491 -24.23 -23.62 -1.23
C PRO A 491 -24.56 -22.20 -1.72
N THR A 492 -25.47 -22.11 -2.70
CA THR A 492 -25.97 -20.82 -3.18
C THR A 492 -26.68 -20.06 -2.06
N PHE A 493 -26.26 -18.84 -1.81
CA PHE A 493 -26.84 -18.01 -0.75
C PHE A 493 -28.30 -17.63 -1.04
N THR A 494 -29.16 -17.83 -0.05
CA THR A 494 -30.55 -17.40 -0.08
C THR A 494 -30.73 -15.96 0.39
N GLN A 495 -29.75 -15.43 1.12
CA GLN A 495 -29.68 -14.06 1.63
C GLN A 495 -28.26 -13.53 1.42
N PRO A 496 -28.03 -12.20 1.35
CA PRO A 496 -26.70 -11.64 1.29
C PRO A 496 -25.85 -12.06 2.50
N VAL A 497 -24.54 -12.30 2.27
CA VAL A 497 -23.56 -12.58 3.31
C VAL A 497 -22.54 -11.46 3.34
N HIS A 498 -22.39 -10.80 4.49
CA HIS A 498 -21.44 -9.72 4.68
C HIS A 498 -20.17 -10.28 5.35
N LEU A 499 -19.04 -10.16 4.66
CA LEU A 499 -17.69 -10.44 5.18
C LEU A 499 -17.06 -9.11 5.58
N SER A 500 -16.42 -9.04 6.75
CA SER A 500 -15.69 -7.84 7.20
C SER A 500 -14.52 -8.26 8.06
N GLY A 501 -13.30 -8.09 7.57
CA GLY A 501 -12.07 -8.42 8.28
C GLY A 501 -11.13 -9.31 7.47
N THR A 502 -10.31 -10.07 8.17
CA THR A 502 -9.24 -10.90 7.60
C THR A 502 -9.61 -12.38 7.69
N ALA A 503 -9.76 -13.05 6.55
CA ALA A 503 -9.91 -14.50 6.51
C ALA A 503 -8.57 -15.17 6.81
N ARG A 504 -8.63 -16.37 7.44
CA ARG A 504 -7.45 -17.17 7.78
C ARG A 504 -7.59 -18.58 7.26
N VAL A 505 -6.50 -19.13 6.72
CA VAL A 505 -6.47 -20.51 6.25
C VAL A 505 -5.43 -21.32 7.01
N THR A 506 -5.76 -22.58 7.27
CA THR A 506 -4.81 -23.62 7.67
C THR A 506 -4.84 -24.70 6.60
N ILE A 507 -3.71 -24.97 5.97
CA ILE A 507 -3.60 -25.92 4.88
C ILE A 507 -2.46 -26.89 5.19
N ARG A 508 -2.74 -28.18 5.20
CA ARG A 508 -1.72 -29.23 5.26
C ARG A 508 -1.46 -29.73 3.85
N VAL A 509 -0.23 -29.53 3.37
CA VAL A 509 0.15 -29.75 1.98
C VAL A 509 1.48 -30.49 1.87
N SER A 510 1.60 -31.37 0.88
CA SER A 510 2.90 -31.92 0.45
C SER A 510 3.17 -31.57 -1.01
N SER A 511 4.44 -31.55 -1.40
CA SER A 511 4.89 -31.27 -2.76
C SER A 511 5.70 -32.43 -3.31
N THR A 512 5.67 -32.63 -4.63
CA THR A 512 6.58 -33.55 -5.34
C THR A 512 7.99 -32.97 -5.55
N LYS A 513 8.17 -31.65 -5.32
CA LYS A 513 9.43 -30.94 -5.49
C LYS A 513 9.91 -30.34 -4.16
N ALA A 514 11.17 -30.01 -4.11
CA ALA A 514 11.82 -29.41 -2.94
C ALA A 514 11.34 -27.98 -2.66
N ALA A 515 10.67 -27.35 -3.59
CA ALA A 515 10.07 -26.03 -3.46
C ALA A 515 8.74 -25.96 -4.22
N ALA A 516 7.82 -25.14 -3.73
CA ALA A 516 6.50 -24.95 -4.34
C ALA A 516 5.91 -23.60 -3.88
N ASN A 517 5.03 -23.03 -4.71
CA ASN A 517 4.17 -21.93 -4.32
C ASN A 517 2.84 -22.45 -3.78
N LEU A 518 2.22 -21.74 -2.86
CA LEU A 518 0.86 -21.98 -2.39
C LEU A 518 0.07 -20.68 -2.47
N SER A 519 -0.96 -20.66 -3.30
CA SER A 519 -1.86 -19.52 -3.49
C SER A 519 -3.28 -19.88 -3.08
N VAL A 520 -3.97 -18.94 -2.47
CA VAL A 520 -5.37 -19.08 -2.06
C VAL A 520 -6.15 -17.85 -2.53
N TRP A 521 -7.27 -18.09 -3.21
CA TRP A 521 -8.25 -17.06 -3.51
C TRP A 521 -9.60 -17.43 -2.90
N LEU A 522 -10.28 -16.43 -2.32
CA LEU A 522 -11.73 -16.48 -2.10
C LEU A 522 -12.41 -15.79 -3.28
N VAL A 523 -13.38 -16.46 -3.87
CA VAL A 523 -14.01 -16.00 -5.12
C VAL A 523 -15.53 -16.03 -5.03
N GLU A 524 -16.18 -15.08 -5.69
CA GLU A 524 -17.62 -15.13 -5.93
C GLU A 524 -17.91 -16.07 -7.11
N LEU A 525 -18.88 -16.97 -6.96
CA LEU A 525 -19.28 -17.91 -8.00
C LEU A 525 -20.77 -17.72 -8.39
N PRO A 526 -21.13 -17.91 -9.70
CA PRO A 526 -20.22 -18.18 -10.80
C PRO A 526 -19.23 -17.02 -10.99
N TYR A 527 -17.96 -17.35 -11.27
CA TYR A 527 -16.94 -16.33 -11.51
C TYR A 527 -17.29 -15.53 -12.76
N PRO A 528 -17.22 -14.19 -12.74
CA PRO A 528 -17.69 -13.35 -13.84
C PRO A 528 -16.93 -13.59 -15.15
N ALA A 529 -17.66 -13.84 -16.23
CA ALA A 529 -17.08 -13.94 -17.57
C ALA A 529 -16.49 -12.61 -18.02
N GLY A 530 -15.41 -12.66 -18.84
CA GLY A 530 -14.76 -11.47 -19.37
C GLY A 530 -13.91 -10.71 -18.36
N THR A 531 -13.57 -11.30 -17.23
CA THR A 531 -12.53 -10.77 -16.33
C THR A 531 -11.16 -10.92 -16.99
N ASN A 532 -10.34 -9.86 -16.91
CA ASN A 532 -9.04 -9.79 -17.56
C ASN A 532 -7.92 -9.82 -16.52
N GLY A 533 -7.41 -11.05 -16.25
CA GLY A 533 -6.26 -11.22 -15.38
C GLY A 533 -6.56 -10.97 -13.89
N ALA A 534 -5.52 -11.08 -13.09
CA ALA A 534 -5.58 -11.05 -11.63
C ALA A 534 -5.79 -9.64 -11.03
N MET A 535 -5.70 -8.61 -11.85
CA MET A 535 -5.94 -7.22 -11.43
C MET A 535 -7.42 -6.79 -11.60
N ASP A 536 -8.26 -7.61 -12.25
CA ASP A 536 -9.69 -7.34 -12.35
C ASP A 536 -10.38 -7.72 -11.04
N PRO A 537 -10.96 -6.77 -10.29
CA PRO A 537 -11.53 -7.06 -8.97
C PRO A 537 -12.82 -7.87 -9.02
N ARG A 538 -13.43 -8.00 -10.20
CA ARG A 538 -14.70 -8.72 -10.34
C ARG A 538 -14.51 -10.20 -10.02
N GLY A 539 -15.30 -10.73 -9.12
CA GLY A 539 -15.28 -12.13 -8.72
C GLY A 539 -14.20 -12.52 -7.71
N ILE A 540 -13.28 -11.63 -7.37
CA ILE A 540 -12.31 -11.85 -6.30
C ILE A 540 -12.84 -11.20 -5.02
N VAL A 541 -12.94 -11.98 -3.95
CA VAL A 541 -13.24 -11.50 -2.61
C VAL A 541 -11.93 -11.13 -1.92
N THR A 542 -11.03 -12.08 -1.78
CA THR A 542 -9.69 -11.81 -1.24
C THR A 542 -8.71 -12.90 -1.67
N ARG A 543 -7.43 -12.70 -1.41
CA ARG A 543 -6.36 -13.64 -1.74
C ARG A 543 -5.21 -13.60 -0.74
N GLY A 544 -4.38 -14.64 -0.78
CA GLY A 544 -3.15 -14.72 0.00
C GLY A 544 -2.20 -15.78 -0.57
N TRP A 545 -0.94 -15.70 -0.17
CA TRP A 545 0.13 -16.54 -0.67
C TRP A 545 1.05 -16.98 0.46
N ALA A 546 1.66 -18.15 0.34
CA ALA A 546 2.65 -18.64 1.28
C ALA A 546 3.68 -19.57 0.59
N ASP A 547 4.88 -19.61 1.15
CA ASP A 547 5.89 -20.59 0.76
C ASP A 547 5.88 -21.79 1.74
N PRO A 548 5.57 -22.99 1.28
CA PRO A 548 5.65 -24.19 2.12
C PRO A 548 7.03 -24.44 2.73
N GLN A 549 8.11 -23.97 2.10
CA GLN A 549 9.46 -24.06 2.66
C GLN A 549 9.62 -23.28 3.97
N ASN A 550 8.83 -22.19 4.16
CA ASN A 550 8.82 -21.36 5.36
C ASN A 550 7.79 -21.78 6.42
N ALA A 551 7.16 -22.95 6.27
CA ALA A 551 6.09 -23.42 7.17
C ALA A 551 6.50 -23.42 8.66
N LYS A 552 7.78 -23.62 8.99
CA LYS A 552 8.28 -23.66 10.36
C LYS A 552 8.84 -22.31 10.85
N SER A 553 9.29 -21.46 9.93
CA SER A 553 9.92 -20.18 10.27
C SER A 553 9.96 -19.25 9.07
N LEU A 554 9.54 -18.01 9.23
CA LEU A 554 9.76 -16.97 8.22
C LEU A 554 11.23 -16.55 8.10
N ARG A 555 12.05 -16.83 9.09
CA ARG A 555 13.48 -16.45 9.10
C ARG A 555 14.40 -17.52 8.55
N ARG A 556 13.87 -18.73 8.32
CA ARG A 556 14.69 -19.86 7.83
C ARG A 556 13.82 -20.85 7.09
N SER A 557 13.85 -20.79 5.78
CA SER A 557 13.28 -21.79 4.90
C SER A 557 14.01 -23.13 4.97
N ALA A 558 13.32 -24.19 4.61
CA ALA A 558 13.92 -25.52 4.45
C ALA A 558 13.33 -26.21 3.22
N PRO A 559 14.16 -26.84 2.37
CA PRO A 559 13.66 -27.59 1.22
C PRO A 559 12.61 -28.62 1.66
N LEU A 560 11.53 -28.72 0.90
CA LEU A 560 10.50 -29.75 1.12
C LEU A 560 11.06 -31.12 0.78
N ARG A 561 10.59 -32.13 1.49
CA ARG A 561 10.83 -33.54 1.13
C ARG A 561 9.63 -34.04 0.35
N ALA A 562 9.89 -34.65 -0.83
CA ALA A 562 8.84 -35.14 -1.70
C ALA A 562 7.84 -36.03 -0.93
N GLY A 563 6.57 -35.71 -0.96
CA GLY A 563 5.49 -36.41 -0.27
C GLY A 563 5.38 -36.17 1.24
N GLU A 564 6.35 -35.50 1.89
CA GLU A 564 6.23 -35.12 3.30
C GLU A 564 5.34 -33.87 3.44
N ALA A 565 4.27 -33.98 4.23
CA ALA A 565 3.33 -32.88 4.40
C ALA A 565 3.81 -31.87 5.46
N VAL A 566 3.63 -30.59 5.18
CA VAL A 566 3.79 -29.49 6.12
C VAL A 566 2.46 -28.77 6.32
N SER A 567 2.27 -28.13 7.46
CA SER A 567 1.09 -27.33 7.75
C SER A 567 1.46 -25.84 7.73
N LEU A 568 0.65 -25.06 7.01
CA LEU A 568 0.74 -23.61 6.98
C LEU A 568 -0.53 -23.01 7.55
N THR A 569 -0.39 -21.97 8.37
CA THR A 569 -1.50 -21.12 8.78
C THR A 569 -1.13 -19.68 8.42
N PHE A 570 -1.96 -19.03 7.61
CA PHE A 570 -1.71 -17.67 7.19
C PHE A 570 -3.02 -16.91 6.94
N ASP A 571 -2.90 -15.59 7.02
CA ASP A 571 -3.99 -14.67 6.76
C ASP A 571 -4.06 -14.36 5.25
N LEU A 572 -5.29 -14.23 4.74
CA LEU A 572 -5.55 -13.61 3.44
C LEU A 572 -5.58 -12.07 3.62
N GLU A 573 -5.66 -11.32 2.53
CA GLU A 573 -5.77 -9.87 2.64
C GLU A 573 -7.12 -9.47 3.27
N PRO A 574 -7.17 -8.42 4.10
CA PRO A 574 -8.40 -7.95 4.71
C PRO A 574 -9.39 -7.42 3.66
N ASP A 575 -10.68 -7.61 3.90
CA ASP A 575 -11.75 -7.19 3.00
C ASP A 575 -13.01 -6.77 3.78
N ASP A 576 -13.90 -6.06 3.10
CA ASP A 576 -15.26 -5.77 3.57
C ASP A 576 -16.20 -5.77 2.36
N GLN A 577 -16.87 -6.90 2.16
CA GLN A 577 -17.70 -7.14 0.98
C GLN A 577 -19.01 -7.84 1.32
N ILE A 578 -20.09 -7.44 0.64
CA ILE A 578 -21.38 -8.12 0.70
C ILE A 578 -21.53 -9.00 -0.54
N ILE A 579 -21.56 -10.31 -0.34
CA ILE A 579 -21.85 -11.29 -1.39
C ILE A 579 -23.38 -11.42 -1.51
N PRO A 580 -23.97 -11.12 -2.70
CA PRO A 580 -25.41 -11.11 -2.85
C PRO A 580 -26.07 -12.49 -2.73
N ALA A 581 -27.36 -12.53 -2.45
CA ALA A 581 -28.20 -13.71 -2.64
C ALA A 581 -28.12 -14.19 -4.11
N GLY A 582 -28.19 -15.50 -4.32
CA GLY A 582 -28.01 -16.14 -5.64
C GLY A 582 -26.56 -16.39 -6.03
N LYS A 583 -25.58 -15.91 -5.26
CA LYS A 583 -24.15 -16.18 -5.42
C LYS A 583 -23.65 -17.22 -4.44
N ARG A 584 -22.41 -17.65 -4.62
CA ARG A 584 -21.72 -18.60 -3.75
C ARG A 584 -20.34 -18.06 -3.41
N LEU A 585 -19.83 -18.39 -2.24
CA LEU A 585 -18.41 -18.17 -1.93
C LEU A 585 -17.63 -19.45 -2.27
N GLY A 586 -16.57 -19.30 -3.06
CA GLY A 586 -15.59 -20.33 -3.40
C GLY A 586 -14.27 -20.14 -2.68
N PHE A 587 -13.69 -21.24 -2.21
CA PHE A 587 -12.34 -21.34 -1.64
C PHE A 587 -11.47 -22.10 -2.63
N MET A 588 -10.57 -21.38 -3.32
CA MET A 588 -9.70 -21.92 -4.35
C MET A 588 -8.26 -22.02 -3.86
N ILE A 589 -7.67 -23.21 -3.97
CA ILE A 589 -6.26 -23.51 -3.67
C ILE A 589 -5.56 -23.87 -4.97
N PHE A 590 -4.43 -23.23 -5.25
CA PHE A 590 -3.61 -23.51 -6.43
C PHE A 590 -2.13 -23.20 -6.14
N SER A 591 -1.23 -23.48 -7.08
CA SER A 591 0.20 -23.27 -6.89
C SER A 591 0.60 -21.84 -7.29
N SER A 592 1.04 -21.65 -8.51
CA SER A 592 1.51 -20.34 -8.97
C SER A 592 0.37 -19.38 -9.28
N ASP A 593 0.37 -18.23 -8.63
CA ASP A 593 -0.45 -17.08 -9.06
C ASP A 593 0.36 -16.30 -10.10
N LYS A 594 0.12 -16.63 -11.36
CA LYS A 594 0.91 -16.25 -12.54
C LYS A 594 1.36 -14.78 -12.57
N GLU A 595 0.52 -13.88 -12.07
CA GLU A 595 0.72 -12.43 -12.16
C GLU A 595 1.37 -11.83 -10.92
N PHE A 596 1.63 -12.67 -9.88
CA PHE A 596 2.19 -12.21 -8.60
C PHE A 596 3.42 -12.98 -8.15
N THR A 597 3.52 -14.27 -8.47
CA THR A 597 4.52 -15.16 -7.89
C THR A 597 5.57 -15.60 -8.91
N LEU A 598 6.70 -16.11 -8.43
CA LEU A 598 7.65 -16.83 -9.27
C LEU A 598 6.99 -18.06 -9.88
N TRP A 599 7.53 -18.55 -11.00
CA TRP A 599 7.04 -19.71 -11.70
C TRP A 599 7.97 -20.91 -11.42
N PRO A 600 7.51 -21.90 -10.65
CA PRO A 600 8.32 -23.06 -10.32
C PRO A 600 8.59 -23.95 -11.54
N SER A 601 9.39 -24.98 -11.34
CA SER A 601 9.65 -26.00 -12.35
C SER A 601 8.36 -26.67 -12.79
N ALA A 602 8.22 -26.90 -14.09
CA ALA A 602 7.05 -27.59 -14.64
C ALA A 602 6.80 -28.95 -13.98
N GLY A 603 5.51 -29.30 -13.82
CA GLY A 603 5.10 -30.59 -13.25
C GLY A 603 5.19 -30.67 -11.72
N THR A 604 5.35 -29.54 -11.02
CA THR A 604 5.19 -29.50 -9.55
C THR A 604 3.77 -29.86 -9.19
N GLN A 605 3.59 -30.85 -8.31
CA GLN A 605 2.29 -31.23 -7.78
C GLN A 605 2.20 -30.91 -6.30
N LEU A 606 1.04 -30.42 -5.89
CA LEU A 606 0.65 -30.23 -4.50
C LEU A 606 -0.45 -31.21 -4.13
N SER A 607 -0.30 -31.90 -3.01
CA SER A 607 -1.34 -32.75 -2.43
C SER A 607 -1.81 -32.14 -1.12
N VAL A 608 -3.09 -31.81 -1.04
CA VAL A 608 -3.75 -31.11 0.08
C VAL A 608 -4.54 -32.12 0.90
N ASP A 609 -4.24 -32.23 2.20
CA ASP A 609 -4.97 -33.03 3.17
C ASP A 609 -6.23 -32.27 3.62
N LEU A 610 -7.40 -32.68 3.16
CA LEU A 610 -8.67 -31.99 3.42
C LEU A 610 -9.12 -32.13 4.87
N ASP A 611 -8.79 -33.25 5.52
CA ASP A 611 -9.14 -33.48 6.93
C ASP A 611 -8.38 -32.54 7.88
N ALA A 612 -7.24 -31.99 7.42
CA ALA A 612 -6.39 -31.05 8.16
C ALA A 612 -6.42 -29.62 7.58
N THR A 613 -7.34 -29.35 6.65
CA THR A 613 -7.48 -28.02 6.02
C THR A 613 -8.72 -27.31 6.55
N THR A 614 -8.58 -26.02 6.86
CA THR A 614 -9.67 -25.17 7.35
C THR A 614 -9.61 -23.77 6.75
N LEU A 615 -10.78 -23.14 6.62
CA LEU A 615 -10.94 -21.73 6.30
C LEU A 615 -11.75 -21.06 7.40
N VAL A 616 -11.23 -20.01 8.00
CA VAL A 616 -11.94 -19.15 8.96
C VAL A 616 -12.34 -17.87 8.27
N LEU A 617 -13.65 -17.60 8.18
CA LEU A 617 -14.21 -16.40 7.58
C LEU A 617 -14.65 -15.38 8.64
N PRO A 618 -14.38 -14.08 8.45
CA PRO A 618 -14.90 -12.99 9.29
C PRO A 618 -16.32 -12.61 8.82
N VAL A 619 -17.35 -13.28 9.32
CA VAL A 619 -18.75 -13.07 8.91
C VAL A 619 -19.45 -12.12 9.86
N VAL A 620 -20.10 -11.07 9.36
CA VAL A 620 -20.95 -10.20 10.17
C VAL A 620 -22.20 -10.94 10.62
N GLY A 621 -22.42 -11.02 11.95
CA GLY A 621 -23.42 -11.87 12.59
C GLY A 621 -23.01 -13.34 12.72
N GLY A 622 -21.77 -13.69 12.39
CA GLY A 622 -21.13 -14.96 12.67
C GLY A 622 -21.82 -16.18 12.05
N THR A 623 -21.64 -17.34 12.68
CA THR A 623 -22.22 -18.64 12.23
C THR A 623 -23.73 -18.56 12.05
N ALA A 624 -24.45 -17.83 12.92
CA ALA A 624 -25.89 -17.72 12.81
C ALA A 624 -26.35 -17.01 11.53
N ALA A 625 -25.63 -15.94 11.10
CA ALA A 625 -25.92 -15.25 9.86
C ALA A 625 -25.61 -16.15 8.64
N LEU A 626 -24.45 -16.79 8.63
CA LEU A 626 -24.08 -17.68 7.53
C LEU A 626 -25.03 -18.89 7.42
N SER A 627 -25.42 -19.52 8.54
CA SER A 627 -26.35 -20.67 8.54
C SER A 627 -27.75 -20.31 8.03
N ARG A 628 -28.18 -19.05 8.19
CA ARG A 628 -29.46 -18.59 7.59
C ARG A 628 -29.34 -18.36 6.09
N ALA A 629 -28.15 -18.01 5.60
CA ALA A 629 -27.94 -17.73 4.19
C ALA A 629 -27.71 -18.98 3.35
N VAL A 630 -27.27 -20.09 3.94
CA VAL A 630 -27.10 -21.39 3.26
C VAL A 630 -28.30 -22.28 3.53
N PRO A 631 -28.82 -23.03 2.51
CA PRO A 631 -29.96 -23.94 2.67
C PRO A 631 -29.64 -25.16 3.54
#